data_da583d6294c30c19d631b73aeca63f68
#
_entry.id   da583d6294c30c19d631b73aeca63f68
#
_cell.length_a   1.000
_cell.length_b   1.000
_cell.length_c   1.000
_cell.angle_alpha   90.00
_cell.angle_beta   90.00
_cell.angle_gamma   90.00
#
_symmetry.space_group_name_H-M   'P 1'
#
loop_
_entity.id
_entity.type
_entity.pdbx_description
1 polymer ?
#
loop_
_entity_poly.entity_id
_entity_poly.type
_entity_poly.pdbx_seq_one_letter_code
_entity_poly.pdbx_strand_id
1 'polypeptide(L)'
;TTDSDYEELLEMGYQQGTLDQDEKEIILEIIELDQKSATDVMTPRSQVACLPFDIPIGTMVIEARKNRHRRLPLYNETPDQIIGILDTRSLLMHPKGDLFEFTELPSLVPESMNLLELFKSLQRQHRGMAVIVDEFGGIAGVVTMEDILEEILGQIRNEDEPAAFEIETLAPGKWRINGLMEIEDFLTYYPQLGNIAEVDTMGGLFTMQLGYVPESEESIQFRGLTMTAKVVGERRVKELIVQKTLSGVSREGGKQ
;
A
#
# COMPACT_ATOMS: atom_id res chain seq x y z
N THR A 1 9.72 -6.94 32.95
CA THR A 1 9.06 -7.66 31.85
C THR A 1 9.87 -7.35 30.59
N THR A 2 10.51 -8.35 30.04
CA THR A 2 11.25 -8.25 28.78
C THR A 2 10.30 -8.57 27.63
N ASP A 3 10.62 -8.14 26.40
CA ASP A 3 9.79 -8.41 25.20
C ASP A 3 9.51 -9.90 25.05
N SER A 4 10.49 -10.76 25.37
CA SER A 4 10.34 -12.21 25.45
C SER A 4 9.21 -12.67 26.39
N ASP A 5 8.94 -11.94 27.48
CA ASP A 5 7.85 -12.29 28.41
C ASP A 5 6.48 -12.01 27.79
N TYR A 6 6.37 -10.97 26.93
CA TYR A 6 5.15 -10.66 26.20
C TYR A 6 4.88 -11.66 25.08
N GLU A 7 5.90 -12.04 24.32
CA GLU A 7 5.79 -13.05 23.29
C GLU A 7 5.30 -14.39 23.84
N GLU A 8 5.85 -14.84 24.99
CA GLU A 8 5.44 -16.07 25.65
C GLU A 8 4.00 -16.02 26.14
N LEU A 9 3.56 -14.89 26.71
CA LEU A 9 2.18 -14.69 27.14
C LEU A 9 1.19 -14.68 25.97
N LEU A 10 1.54 -14.06 24.85
CA LEU A 10 0.72 -14.02 23.66
C LEU A 10 0.61 -15.41 23.01
N GLU A 11 1.73 -16.15 22.97
CA GLU A 11 1.72 -17.54 22.48
C GLU A 11 0.82 -18.43 23.34
N MET A 12 0.87 -18.29 24.66
CA MET A 12 -0.03 -19.02 25.57
C MET A 12 -1.51 -18.65 25.32
N GLY A 13 -1.80 -17.36 25.09
CA GLY A 13 -3.16 -16.88 24.75
C GLY A 13 -3.69 -17.48 23.45
N TYR A 14 -2.84 -17.56 22.44
CA TYR A 14 -3.15 -18.20 21.16
C TYR A 14 -3.42 -19.71 21.33
N GLN A 15 -2.54 -20.42 22.03
CA GLN A 15 -2.71 -21.87 22.27
C GLN A 15 -3.97 -22.21 23.08
N GLN A 16 -4.41 -21.31 23.96
CA GLN A 16 -5.65 -21.44 24.72
C GLN A 16 -6.90 -21.02 23.95
N GLY A 17 -6.76 -20.49 22.73
CA GLY A 17 -7.86 -20.00 21.91
C GLY A 17 -8.52 -18.73 22.43
N THR A 18 -7.85 -17.96 23.28
CA THR A 18 -8.30 -16.64 23.78
C THR A 18 -7.89 -15.50 22.87
N LEU A 19 -6.90 -15.72 22.00
CA LEU A 19 -6.47 -14.83 20.93
C LEU A 19 -6.47 -15.63 19.63
N ASP A 20 -6.88 -14.99 18.53
CA ASP A 20 -6.61 -15.51 17.20
C ASP A 20 -5.20 -15.11 16.73
N GLN A 21 -4.79 -15.61 15.57
CA GLN A 21 -3.43 -15.37 15.06
C GLN A 21 -3.26 -13.89 14.69
N ASP A 22 -4.27 -13.27 14.08
CA ASP A 22 -4.21 -11.88 13.64
C ASP A 22 -4.13 -10.94 14.86
N GLU A 23 -4.91 -11.21 15.91
CA GLU A 23 -4.86 -10.45 17.17
C GLU A 23 -3.50 -10.53 17.84
N LYS A 24 -2.88 -11.73 17.86
CA LYS A 24 -1.52 -11.94 18.38
C LYS A 24 -0.50 -11.13 17.59
N GLU A 25 -0.55 -11.19 16.27
CA GLU A 25 0.35 -10.46 15.37
C GLU A 25 0.23 -8.93 15.56
N ILE A 26 -1.00 -8.40 15.60
CA ILE A 26 -1.24 -6.96 15.88
C ILE A 26 -0.61 -6.52 17.19
N ILE A 27 -0.76 -7.31 18.25
CA ILE A 27 -0.20 -6.96 19.56
C ILE A 27 1.34 -6.96 19.52
N LEU A 28 1.96 -7.93 18.84
CA LEU A 28 3.41 -7.98 18.65
C LEU A 28 3.92 -6.76 17.88
N GLU A 29 3.27 -6.38 16.78
CA GLU A 29 3.64 -5.20 16.00
C GLU A 29 3.52 -3.89 16.81
N ILE A 30 2.50 -3.78 17.67
CA ILE A 30 2.37 -2.62 18.57
C ILE A 30 3.51 -2.59 19.59
N ILE A 31 3.97 -3.74 20.07
CA ILE A 31 5.11 -3.82 20.99
C ILE A 31 6.41 -3.43 20.27
N GLU A 32 6.61 -3.90 19.04
CA GLU A 32 7.76 -3.52 18.21
C GLU A 32 7.76 -2.04 17.85
N LEU A 33 6.58 -1.44 17.64
CA LEU A 33 6.45 -0.02 17.36
C LEU A 33 7.05 0.85 18.48
N ASP A 34 6.98 0.38 19.73
CA ASP A 34 7.57 1.09 20.88
C ASP A 34 9.11 1.07 20.87
N GLN A 35 9.72 0.23 20.05
CA GLN A 35 11.18 0.17 19.88
C GLN A 35 11.67 0.98 18.70
N LYS A 36 10.78 1.32 17.76
CA LYS A 36 11.12 2.09 16.55
C LYS A 36 11.07 3.60 16.82
N SER A 37 11.89 4.32 16.08
CA SER A 37 11.93 5.79 16.07
C SER A 37 11.33 6.36 14.79
N ALA A 38 11.09 7.65 14.75
CA ALA A 38 10.60 8.33 13.56
C ALA A 38 11.51 8.13 12.34
N THR A 39 12.82 8.00 12.55
CA THR A 39 13.82 7.75 11.50
C THR A 39 13.60 6.44 10.77
N ASP A 40 13.09 5.40 11.46
CA ASP A 40 12.95 4.05 10.89
C ASP A 40 11.86 3.97 9.83
N VAL A 41 10.87 4.89 9.86
CA VAL A 41 9.72 4.89 8.94
C VAL A 41 9.57 6.16 8.13
N MET A 42 10.40 7.20 8.38
CA MET A 42 10.25 8.47 7.68
C MET A 42 10.53 8.34 6.19
N THR A 43 9.78 9.10 5.40
CA THR A 43 10.19 9.44 4.04
C THR A 43 11.35 10.44 4.12
N PRO A 44 12.56 10.07 3.66
CA PRO A 44 13.72 10.94 3.73
C PRO A 44 13.51 12.25 2.95
N ARG A 45 14.09 13.35 3.41
CA ARG A 45 14.00 14.68 2.81
C ARG A 45 14.15 14.68 1.28
N SER A 46 15.10 13.91 0.76
CA SER A 46 15.38 13.84 -0.69
C SER A 46 14.23 13.29 -1.52
N GLN A 47 13.27 12.64 -0.89
CA GLN A 47 12.09 12.01 -1.53
C GLN A 47 10.80 12.76 -1.21
N VAL A 48 10.82 13.72 -0.29
CA VAL A 48 9.63 14.49 0.09
C VAL A 48 9.22 15.43 -1.04
N ALA A 49 8.01 15.24 -1.57
CA ALA A 49 7.40 16.22 -2.44
C ALA A 49 6.91 17.41 -1.62
N CYS A 50 7.40 18.61 -1.90
CA CYS A 50 7.01 19.85 -1.23
C CYS A 50 6.80 20.97 -2.25
N LEU A 51 6.08 22.03 -1.86
CA LEU A 51 5.76 23.16 -2.73
C LEU A 51 6.21 24.48 -2.09
N PRO A 52 6.66 25.47 -2.89
CA PRO A 52 6.85 26.83 -2.39
C PRO A 52 5.51 27.42 -1.93
N PHE A 53 5.52 28.12 -0.79
CA PHE A 53 4.32 28.76 -0.24
C PHE A 53 3.83 29.96 -1.09
N ASP A 54 4.73 30.64 -1.77
CA ASP A 54 4.48 31.89 -2.49
C ASP A 54 4.01 31.69 -3.94
N ILE A 55 3.80 30.47 -4.41
CA ILE A 55 3.29 30.23 -5.76
C ILE A 55 1.77 30.44 -5.82
N PRO A 56 1.24 30.87 -7.01
CA PRO A 56 -0.20 31.05 -7.18
C PRO A 56 -1.00 29.78 -6.90
N ILE A 57 -2.18 29.91 -6.26
CA ILE A 57 -3.08 28.79 -5.95
C ILE A 57 -3.37 27.91 -7.17
N GLY A 58 -3.55 28.50 -8.37
CA GLY A 58 -3.76 27.75 -9.60
C GLY A 58 -2.61 26.80 -9.93
N THR A 59 -1.38 27.20 -9.65
CA THR A 59 -0.17 26.37 -9.80
C THR A 59 -0.15 25.28 -8.73
N MET A 60 -0.50 25.60 -7.48
CA MET A 60 -0.62 24.59 -6.40
C MET A 60 -1.64 23.51 -6.74
N VAL A 61 -2.78 23.88 -7.32
CA VAL A 61 -3.80 22.91 -7.79
C VAL A 61 -3.23 21.96 -8.84
N ILE A 62 -2.43 22.46 -9.78
CA ILE A 62 -1.80 21.62 -10.82
C ILE A 62 -0.79 20.65 -10.18
N GLU A 63 0.07 21.16 -9.32
CA GLU A 63 1.09 20.34 -8.64
C GLU A 63 0.45 19.33 -7.68
N ALA A 64 -0.62 19.69 -6.96
CA ALA A 64 -1.36 18.78 -6.09
C ALA A 64 -1.98 17.60 -6.87
N ARG A 65 -2.52 17.87 -8.08
CA ARG A 65 -3.02 16.82 -8.97
C ARG A 65 -1.94 15.90 -9.49
N LYS A 66 -0.76 16.46 -9.79
CA LYS A 66 0.38 15.69 -10.31
C LYS A 66 0.99 14.78 -9.25
N ASN A 67 1.20 15.29 -8.04
CA ASN A 67 1.86 14.56 -6.96
C ASN A 67 0.97 13.49 -6.31
N ARG A 68 -0.36 13.62 -6.36
CA ARG A 68 -1.35 12.70 -5.77
C ARG A 68 -1.23 12.45 -4.26
N HIS A 69 -0.36 13.17 -3.57
CA HIS A 69 -0.24 13.08 -2.12
C HIS A 69 -1.37 13.86 -1.45
N ARG A 70 -1.94 13.30 -0.39
CA ARG A 70 -2.99 13.95 0.39
C ARG A 70 -2.48 15.19 1.14
N ARG A 71 -1.22 15.16 1.55
CA ARG A 71 -0.56 16.23 2.28
C ARG A 71 0.74 16.59 1.58
N LEU A 72 0.96 17.90 1.38
CA LEU A 72 2.19 18.43 0.81
C LEU A 72 2.76 19.49 1.74
N PRO A 73 4.02 19.34 2.23
CA PRO A 73 4.70 20.39 2.95
C PRO A 73 4.87 21.64 2.09
N LEU A 74 4.57 22.80 2.68
CA LEU A 74 4.80 24.10 2.10
C LEU A 74 6.06 24.70 2.73
N TYR A 75 6.99 25.16 1.91
CA TYR A 75 8.23 25.76 2.35
C TYR A 75 8.35 27.24 1.98
N ASN A 76 9.13 27.99 2.78
CA ASN A 76 9.54 29.35 2.49
C ASN A 76 11.01 29.36 2.05
N GLU A 77 11.33 30.05 0.96
CA GLU A 77 12.69 30.17 0.39
C GLU A 77 13.37 28.84 0.04
N THR A 78 13.50 27.93 1.00
CA THR A 78 14.17 26.63 0.81
C THR A 78 13.35 25.49 1.40
N PRO A 79 13.45 24.26 0.85
CA PRO A 79 12.77 23.08 1.39
C PRO A 79 13.11 22.75 2.85
N ASP A 80 14.13 23.37 3.43
CA ASP A 80 14.48 23.23 4.85
C ASP A 80 13.61 24.08 5.78
N GLN A 81 12.82 24.97 5.23
CA GLN A 81 11.95 25.87 5.99
C GLN A 81 10.50 25.54 5.75
N ILE A 82 10.04 24.41 6.26
CA ILE A 82 8.61 24.03 6.18
C ILE A 82 7.81 24.92 7.11
N ILE A 83 6.86 25.67 6.53
CA ILE A 83 5.99 26.62 7.24
C ILE A 83 4.56 26.16 7.37
N GLY A 84 4.15 25.14 6.60
CA GLY A 84 2.81 24.60 6.63
C GLY A 84 2.69 23.22 5.98
N ILE A 85 1.57 22.57 6.21
CA ILE A 85 1.18 21.31 5.56
C ILE A 85 -0.13 21.57 4.84
N LEU A 86 -0.12 21.49 3.52
CA LEU A 86 -1.27 21.67 2.65
C LEU A 86 -2.12 20.39 2.59
N ASP A 87 -3.41 20.47 2.92
CA ASP A 87 -4.38 19.43 2.59
C ASP A 87 -4.81 19.58 1.12
N THR A 88 -4.26 18.73 0.25
CA THR A 88 -4.52 18.79 -1.19
C THR A 88 -5.94 18.45 -1.56
N ARG A 89 -6.64 17.61 -0.77
CA ARG A 89 -8.03 17.25 -1.01
C ARG A 89 -8.93 18.48 -0.82
N SER A 90 -8.75 19.21 0.27
CA SER A 90 -9.50 20.44 0.55
C SER A 90 -9.25 21.50 -0.53
N LEU A 91 -7.98 21.70 -0.93
CA LEU A 91 -7.62 22.59 -2.01
C LEU A 91 -8.29 22.21 -3.34
N LEU A 92 -8.31 20.92 -3.70
CA LEU A 92 -8.90 20.44 -4.95
C LEU A 92 -10.42 20.55 -4.98
N MET A 93 -11.09 20.44 -3.82
CA MET A 93 -12.53 20.65 -3.68
C MET A 93 -12.91 22.14 -3.75
N HIS A 94 -12.04 23.02 -3.23
CA HIS A 94 -12.27 24.46 -3.13
C HIS A 94 -11.12 25.28 -3.75
N PRO A 95 -10.87 25.18 -5.08
CA PRO A 95 -9.69 25.77 -5.72
C PRO A 95 -9.64 27.30 -5.74
N LYS A 96 -10.69 27.97 -5.24
CA LYS A 96 -10.79 29.43 -5.11
C LYS A 96 -10.84 29.89 -3.63
N GLY A 97 -10.69 28.95 -2.68
CA GLY A 97 -10.69 29.24 -1.26
C GLY A 97 -9.37 29.90 -0.80
N ASP A 98 -9.34 30.29 0.47
CA ASP A 98 -8.12 30.84 1.07
C ASP A 98 -7.13 29.69 1.38
N LEU A 99 -5.88 29.83 0.97
CA LEU A 99 -4.82 28.86 1.21
C LEU A 99 -4.65 28.55 2.72
N PHE A 100 -4.87 29.54 3.58
CA PHE A 100 -4.77 29.35 5.02
C PHE A 100 -5.82 28.38 5.59
N GLU A 101 -6.99 28.28 4.95
CA GLU A 101 -8.05 27.35 5.36
C GLU A 101 -7.66 25.88 5.06
N PHE A 102 -6.73 25.67 4.12
CA PHE A 102 -6.28 24.35 3.70
C PHE A 102 -4.88 23.99 4.20
N THR A 103 -4.29 24.88 5.01
CA THR A 103 -2.90 24.73 5.49
C THR A 103 -2.89 24.60 7.01
N GLU A 104 -2.31 23.52 7.50
CA GLU A 104 -2.06 23.29 8.92
C GLU A 104 -0.62 23.70 9.29
N LEU A 105 -0.39 24.10 10.54
CA LEU A 105 0.96 24.29 11.05
C LEU A 105 1.69 22.95 11.13
N PRO A 106 2.98 22.87 10.77
CA PRO A 106 3.74 21.62 10.84
C PRO A 106 3.92 21.16 12.28
N SER A 107 3.83 19.85 12.52
CA SER A 107 4.28 19.22 13.76
C SER A 107 5.75 18.89 13.60
N LEU A 108 6.64 19.67 14.25
CA LEU A 108 8.07 19.41 14.25
C LEU A 108 8.42 18.43 15.36
N VAL A 109 9.09 17.33 15.03
CA VAL A 109 9.48 16.29 15.98
C VAL A 109 10.93 15.84 15.72
N PRO A 110 11.69 15.48 16.77
CA PRO A 110 13.06 15.01 16.58
C PRO A 110 13.12 13.61 15.95
N GLU A 111 14.19 13.30 15.25
CA GLU A 111 14.45 11.99 14.64
C GLU A 111 14.34 10.83 15.64
N SER A 112 14.79 11.05 16.87
CA SER A 112 14.81 10.05 17.93
C SER A 112 13.45 9.85 18.63
N MET A 113 12.39 10.56 18.18
CA MET A 113 11.07 10.40 18.78
C MET A 113 10.57 8.97 18.56
N ASN A 114 10.13 8.33 19.65
CA ASN A 114 9.53 7.02 19.60
C ASN A 114 8.28 7.01 18.71
N LEU A 115 8.13 5.99 17.88
CA LEU A 115 7.08 5.96 16.85
C LEU A 115 5.68 5.83 17.45
N LEU A 116 5.51 5.09 18.54
CA LEU A 116 4.23 4.99 19.26
C LEU A 116 3.84 6.32 19.94
N GLU A 117 4.83 7.05 20.46
CA GLU A 117 4.60 8.39 21.00
C GLU A 117 4.23 9.39 19.91
N LEU A 118 4.90 9.30 18.74
CA LEU A 118 4.57 10.11 17.58
C LEU A 118 3.14 9.83 17.10
N PHE A 119 2.73 8.57 17.01
CA PHE A 119 1.37 8.18 16.66
C PHE A 119 0.34 8.81 17.61
N LYS A 120 0.53 8.63 18.93
CA LYS A 120 -0.34 9.21 19.95
C LYS A 120 -0.39 10.74 19.88
N SER A 121 0.73 11.38 19.56
CA SER A 121 0.83 12.83 19.43
C SER A 121 0.04 13.35 18.22
N LEU A 122 0.22 12.73 17.05
CA LEU A 122 -0.51 13.06 15.83
C LEU A 122 -2.03 12.86 16.01
N GLN A 123 -2.43 11.72 16.60
CA GLN A 123 -3.83 11.43 16.89
C GLN A 123 -4.47 12.48 17.80
N ARG A 124 -3.81 12.84 18.91
CA ARG A 124 -4.31 13.84 19.89
C ARG A 124 -4.42 15.22 19.29
N GLN A 125 -3.52 15.58 18.37
CA GLN A 125 -3.50 16.87 17.68
C GLN A 125 -4.41 16.91 16.45
N HIS A 126 -5.03 15.77 16.07
CA HIS A 126 -5.79 15.60 14.82
C HIS A 126 -4.97 15.95 13.58
N ARG A 127 -3.66 15.66 13.60
CA ARG A 127 -2.75 15.89 12.48
C ARG A 127 -2.40 14.59 11.80
N GLY A 128 -2.22 14.65 10.50
CA GLY A 128 -1.91 13.48 9.72
C GLY A 128 -0.47 13.39 9.23
N MET A 129 0.39 14.39 9.56
CA MET A 129 1.80 14.42 9.16
C MET A 129 2.64 15.14 10.19
N ALA A 130 3.83 14.61 10.47
CA ALA A 130 4.90 15.27 11.19
C ALA A 130 6.08 15.56 10.27
N VAL A 131 6.80 16.62 10.55
CA VAL A 131 8.09 16.96 9.93
C VAL A 131 9.18 16.59 10.91
N ILE A 132 10.10 15.75 10.48
CA ILE A 132 11.21 15.24 11.28
C ILE A 132 12.38 16.18 11.17
N VAL A 133 12.94 16.56 12.33
CA VAL A 133 14.09 17.49 12.41
C VAL A 133 15.30 16.82 13.03
N ASP A 134 16.47 17.09 12.46
CA ASP A 134 17.75 16.64 12.98
C ASP A 134 18.21 17.49 14.19
N GLU A 135 19.38 17.16 14.76
CA GLU A 135 19.95 17.85 15.92
C GLU A 135 20.38 19.31 15.62
N PHE A 136 20.48 19.66 14.35
CA PHE A 136 20.86 21.01 13.89
C PHE A 136 19.63 21.85 13.52
N GLY A 137 18.43 21.29 13.63
CA GLY A 137 17.18 21.93 13.23
C GLY A 137 16.89 21.88 11.73
N GLY A 138 17.65 21.09 10.97
CA GLY A 138 17.39 20.79 9.56
C GLY A 138 16.25 19.78 9.40
N ILE A 139 15.62 19.78 8.23
CA ILE A 139 14.58 18.79 7.91
C ILE A 139 15.25 17.47 7.50
N ALA A 140 15.01 16.41 8.27
CA ALA A 140 15.46 15.05 7.97
C ALA A 140 14.48 14.31 7.05
N GLY A 141 13.18 14.54 7.25
CA GLY A 141 12.13 13.89 6.47
C GLY A 141 10.73 14.21 6.97
N VAL A 142 9.76 13.40 6.59
CA VAL A 142 8.38 13.47 7.07
C VAL A 142 7.87 12.07 7.44
N VAL A 143 6.94 12.01 8.38
CA VAL A 143 6.20 10.79 8.74
C VAL A 143 4.71 11.11 8.68
N THR A 144 3.94 10.29 8.02
CA THR A 144 2.47 10.41 8.02
C THR A 144 1.84 9.41 9.00
N MET A 145 0.59 9.66 9.38
CA MET A 145 -0.20 8.70 10.16
C MET A 145 -0.36 7.38 9.39
N GLU A 146 -0.48 7.48 8.08
CA GLU A 146 -0.57 6.36 7.15
C GLU A 146 0.69 5.49 7.19
N ASP A 147 1.89 6.08 7.21
CA ASP A 147 3.17 5.35 7.31
C ASP A 147 3.27 4.56 8.63
N ILE A 148 2.84 5.17 9.74
CA ILE A 148 2.86 4.49 11.05
C ILE A 148 1.84 3.34 11.09
N LEU A 149 0.66 3.53 10.50
CA LEU A 149 -0.35 2.47 10.41
C LEU A 149 0.11 1.35 9.47
N GLU A 150 0.80 1.68 8.39
CA GLU A 150 1.38 0.69 7.48
C GLU A 150 2.46 -0.15 8.19
N GLU A 151 3.22 0.44 9.11
CA GLU A 151 4.20 -0.28 9.92
C GLU A 151 3.52 -1.29 10.88
N ILE A 152 2.36 -0.94 11.43
CA ILE A 152 1.57 -1.85 12.29
C ILE A 152 0.86 -2.92 11.46
N LEU A 153 0.29 -2.54 10.32
CA LEU A 153 -0.58 -3.41 9.50
C LEU A 153 0.18 -4.08 8.35
N GLY A 154 1.32 -3.53 7.95
CA GLY A 154 2.06 -3.97 6.76
C GLY A 154 2.72 -5.34 6.91
N GLN A 155 2.99 -5.78 8.14
CA GLN A 155 3.44 -7.14 8.44
C GLN A 155 2.24 -8.06 8.71
N ILE A 156 1.13 -7.50 9.21
CA ILE A 156 -0.17 -8.16 9.23
C ILE A 156 -0.76 -8.03 7.82
N ARG A 157 -0.13 -8.65 6.87
CA ARG A 157 -0.78 -8.95 5.62
C ARG A 157 -1.85 -9.98 5.95
N ASN A 158 -2.99 -9.46 6.39
CA ASN A 158 -4.21 -10.22 6.44
C ASN A 158 -4.27 -11.01 5.15
N GLU A 159 -4.47 -12.28 5.28
CA GLU A 159 -4.80 -13.12 4.14
C GLU A 159 -5.85 -12.48 3.22
N ASP A 160 -6.52 -11.41 3.61
CA ASP A 160 -7.58 -10.68 2.90
C ASP A 160 -7.18 -9.35 2.24
N GLU A 161 -5.94 -8.83 2.39
CA GLU A 161 -5.55 -7.64 1.64
C GLU A 161 -5.15 -7.96 0.19
N PRO A 162 -5.61 -7.14 -0.76
CA PRO A 162 -5.16 -7.25 -2.14
C PRO A 162 -3.65 -7.01 -2.21
N ALA A 163 -2.94 -7.81 -2.97
CA ALA A 163 -1.51 -7.62 -3.22
C ALA A 163 -1.24 -6.14 -3.55
N ALA A 164 -0.15 -5.58 -3.04
CA ALA A 164 0.22 -4.17 -3.20
C ALA A 164 0.48 -3.76 -4.67
N PHE A 165 0.29 -4.67 -5.61
CA PHE A 165 0.42 -4.46 -7.06
C PHE A 165 -0.88 -4.91 -7.75
N GLU A 166 -1.28 -4.22 -8.79
CA GLU A 166 -2.36 -4.67 -9.69
C GLU A 166 -1.84 -5.72 -10.67
N ILE A 167 -0.68 -5.44 -11.29
CA ILE A 167 -0.01 -6.31 -12.23
C ILE A 167 1.50 -6.10 -12.25
N GLU A 168 2.26 -7.18 -12.30
CA GLU A 168 3.71 -7.21 -12.48
C GLU A 168 4.07 -8.10 -13.67
N THR A 169 4.85 -7.59 -14.62
CA THR A 169 5.31 -8.38 -15.76
C THR A 169 6.57 -9.16 -15.39
N LEU A 170 6.44 -10.46 -15.21
CA LEU A 170 7.56 -11.36 -14.86
C LEU A 170 8.43 -11.73 -16.07
N ALA A 171 7.80 -11.87 -17.23
CA ALA A 171 8.44 -12.19 -18.51
C ALA A 171 7.49 -11.84 -19.68
N PRO A 172 7.95 -11.79 -20.94
CA PRO A 172 7.07 -11.61 -22.08
C PRO A 172 5.94 -12.65 -22.12
N GLY A 173 4.70 -12.18 -21.96
CA GLY A 173 3.49 -13.02 -21.89
C GLY A 173 3.30 -13.78 -20.59
N LYS A 174 3.96 -13.36 -19.50
CA LYS A 174 3.78 -13.91 -18.15
C LYS A 174 3.66 -12.77 -17.15
N TRP A 175 2.58 -12.77 -16.37
CA TRP A 175 2.25 -11.74 -15.42
C TRP A 175 1.91 -12.35 -14.07
N ARG A 176 2.20 -11.59 -13.03
CA ARG A 176 1.72 -11.76 -11.68
C ARG A 176 0.66 -10.70 -11.46
N ILE A 177 -0.54 -11.10 -11.11
CA ILE A 177 -1.68 -10.19 -11.01
C ILE A 177 -2.41 -10.35 -9.67
N ASN A 178 -2.95 -9.24 -9.18
CA ASN A 178 -3.87 -9.24 -8.06
C ASN A 178 -5.19 -9.88 -8.48
N GLY A 179 -5.74 -10.77 -7.64
CA GLY A 179 -7.04 -11.40 -7.90
C GLY A 179 -8.22 -10.43 -8.02
N LEU A 180 -8.10 -9.21 -7.47
CA LEU A 180 -9.09 -8.14 -7.60
C LEU A 180 -8.90 -7.29 -8.86
N MET A 181 -7.86 -7.51 -9.65
CA MET A 181 -7.66 -6.80 -10.92
C MET A 181 -8.89 -6.96 -11.81
N GLU A 182 -9.42 -5.86 -12.31
CA GLU A 182 -10.56 -5.90 -13.23
C GLU A 182 -10.18 -6.54 -14.55
N ILE A 183 -11.10 -7.33 -15.12
CA ILE A 183 -10.88 -7.99 -16.41
C ILE A 183 -10.65 -6.96 -17.50
N GLU A 184 -11.36 -5.83 -17.46
CA GLU A 184 -11.20 -4.72 -18.41
C GLU A 184 -9.79 -4.15 -18.40
N ASP A 185 -9.16 -4.00 -17.25
CA ASP A 185 -7.78 -3.53 -17.13
C ASP A 185 -6.78 -4.56 -17.67
N PHE A 186 -7.02 -5.85 -17.40
CA PHE A 186 -6.17 -6.92 -17.94
C PHE A 186 -6.28 -7.05 -19.46
N LEU A 187 -7.37 -6.64 -20.09
CA LEU A 187 -7.52 -6.60 -21.55
C LEU A 187 -6.48 -5.71 -22.24
N THR A 188 -5.94 -4.71 -21.54
CA THR A 188 -4.85 -3.87 -22.08
C THR A 188 -3.56 -4.67 -22.30
N TYR A 189 -3.32 -5.73 -21.54
CA TYR A 189 -2.17 -6.63 -21.64
C TYR A 189 -2.44 -7.85 -22.52
N TYR A 190 -3.70 -8.31 -22.54
CA TYR A 190 -4.11 -9.47 -23.32
C TYR A 190 -5.53 -9.30 -23.92
N PRO A 191 -5.68 -8.54 -25.02
CA PRO A 191 -6.98 -8.28 -25.65
C PRO A 191 -7.74 -9.52 -26.14
N GLN A 192 -7.00 -10.62 -26.39
CA GLN A 192 -7.59 -11.88 -26.85
C GLN A 192 -8.43 -12.59 -25.78
N LEU A 193 -8.33 -12.20 -24.51
CA LEU A 193 -9.21 -12.71 -23.44
C LEU A 193 -10.67 -12.40 -23.76
N GLY A 194 -10.94 -11.23 -24.37
CA GLY A 194 -12.28 -10.78 -24.73
C GLY A 194 -13.15 -10.48 -23.50
N ASN A 195 -14.31 -9.87 -23.74
CA ASN A 195 -15.23 -9.52 -22.66
C ASN A 195 -15.86 -10.76 -22.03
N ILE A 196 -16.03 -10.74 -20.68
CA ILE A 196 -16.63 -11.78 -19.86
C ILE A 196 -17.68 -11.08 -18.98
N ALA A 197 -18.96 -11.30 -19.27
CA ALA A 197 -20.07 -10.55 -18.64
C ALA A 197 -20.48 -11.08 -17.26
N GLU A 198 -19.95 -12.23 -16.83
CA GLU A 198 -20.42 -12.96 -15.64
C GLU A 198 -19.64 -12.63 -14.38
N VAL A 199 -18.42 -12.07 -14.53
CA VAL A 199 -17.53 -11.69 -13.43
C VAL A 199 -16.68 -10.47 -13.83
N ASP A 200 -16.35 -9.65 -12.85
CA ASP A 200 -15.62 -8.39 -13.07
C ASP A 200 -14.11 -8.53 -12.85
N THR A 201 -13.66 -9.50 -12.05
CA THR A 201 -12.25 -9.63 -11.64
C THR A 201 -11.58 -10.91 -12.14
N MET A 202 -10.24 -10.88 -12.26
CA MET A 202 -9.45 -12.04 -12.70
C MET A 202 -9.49 -13.21 -11.70
N GLY A 203 -9.54 -12.93 -10.40
CA GLY A 203 -9.74 -13.95 -9.36
C GLY A 203 -11.14 -14.55 -9.39
N GLY A 204 -12.16 -13.71 -9.68
CA GLY A 204 -13.54 -14.14 -9.90
C GLY A 204 -13.65 -15.06 -11.12
N LEU A 205 -12.97 -14.71 -12.24
CA LEU A 205 -12.89 -15.55 -13.43
C LEU A 205 -12.28 -16.92 -13.13
N PHE A 206 -11.18 -16.94 -12.38
CA PHE A 206 -10.51 -18.18 -11.99
C PHE A 206 -11.45 -19.09 -11.19
N THR A 207 -12.08 -18.54 -10.13
CA THR A 207 -13.01 -19.26 -9.26
C THR A 207 -14.24 -19.73 -10.03
N MET A 208 -14.79 -18.91 -10.93
CA MET A 208 -15.93 -19.25 -11.77
C MET A 208 -15.61 -20.45 -12.68
N GLN A 209 -14.40 -20.51 -13.26
CA GLN A 209 -13.99 -21.62 -14.13
C GLN A 209 -13.83 -22.94 -13.37
N LEU A 210 -13.44 -22.90 -12.09
CA LEU A 210 -13.34 -24.09 -11.24
C LEU A 210 -14.69 -24.48 -10.61
N GLY A 211 -15.55 -23.50 -10.30
CA GLY A 211 -16.78 -23.69 -9.57
C GLY A 211 -16.64 -23.78 -8.04
N TYR A 212 -15.42 -23.60 -7.53
CA TYR A 212 -15.08 -23.57 -6.09
C TYR A 212 -13.85 -22.68 -5.85
N VAL A 213 -13.55 -22.34 -4.60
CA VAL A 213 -12.33 -21.61 -4.23
C VAL A 213 -11.15 -22.57 -4.34
N PRO A 214 -10.12 -22.28 -5.16
CA PRO A 214 -9.01 -23.21 -5.41
C PRO A 214 -8.09 -23.37 -4.20
N GLU A 215 -7.26 -24.40 -4.25
CA GLU A 215 -6.05 -24.48 -3.42
C GLU A 215 -4.89 -23.73 -4.06
N SER A 216 -3.84 -23.41 -3.25
CA SER A 216 -2.61 -22.81 -3.79
C SER A 216 -1.96 -23.75 -4.82
N GLU A 217 -1.35 -23.17 -5.87
CA GLU A 217 -0.72 -23.85 -7.02
C GLU A 217 -1.73 -24.52 -7.97
N GLU A 218 -3.03 -24.43 -7.75
CA GLU A 218 -4.00 -24.95 -8.70
C GLU A 218 -4.03 -24.11 -9.98
N SER A 219 -4.20 -24.77 -11.12
CA SER A 219 -4.07 -24.13 -12.44
C SER A 219 -5.24 -24.46 -13.35
N ILE A 220 -5.66 -23.47 -14.12
CA ILE A 220 -6.65 -23.61 -15.19
C ILE A 220 -6.12 -23.10 -16.52
N GLN A 221 -6.73 -23.58 -17.62
CA GLN A 221 -6.50 -23.02 -18.95
C GLN A 221 -7.78 -22.38 -19.48
N PHE A 222 -7.68 -21.12 -19.86
CA PHE A 222 -8.81 -20.38 -20.39
C PHE A 222 -8.38 -19.40 -21.48
N ARG A 223 -9.02 -19.46 -22.64
CA ARG A 223 -8.81 -18.57 -23.80
C ARG A 223 -7.34 -18.28 -24.15
N GLY A 224 -6.49 -19.32 -24.13
CA GLY A 224 -5.06 -19.21 -24.49
C GLY A 224 -4.17 -18.68 -23.36
N LEU A 225 -4.69 -18.64 -22.16
CA LEU A 225 -3.95 -18.36 -20.93
C LEU A 225 -3.92 -19.62 -20.04
N THR A 226 -2.79 -19.84 -19.39
CA THR A 226 -2.69 -20.70 -18.21
C THR A 226 -2.65 -19.77 -16.99
N MET A 227 -3.60 -19.91 -16.09
CA MET A 227 -3.68 -19.17 -14.85
C MET A 227 -3.40 -20.12 -13.69
N THR A 228 -2.59 -19.71 -12.72
CA THR A 228 -2.20 -20.49 -11.54
C THR A 228 -2.48 -19.65 -10.28
N ALA A 229 -3.24 -20.19 -9.35
CA ALA A 229 -3.48 -19.55 -8.06
C ALA A 229 -2.21 -19.65 -7.19
N LYS A 230 -1.62 -18.51 -6.81
CA LYS A 230 -0.41 -18.47 -5.97
C LYS A 230 -0.74 -18.20 -4.51
N VAL A 231 -1.60 -17.25 -4.26
CA VAL A 231 -2.08 -16.93 -2.91
C VAL A 231 -3.60 -17.03 -2.94
N VAL A 232 -4.14 -17.84 -2.04
CA VAL A 232 -5.58 -18.10 -1.93
C VAL A 232 -6.02 -17.77 -0.52
N GLY A 233 -7.06 -16.97 -0.37
CA GLY A 233 -7.74 -16.73 0.89
C GLY A 233 -8.96 -17.64 1.06
N GLU A 234 -9.62 -17.58 2.20
CA GLU A 234 -10.77 -18.45 2.53
C GLU A 234 -11.92 -18.39 1.51
N ARG A 235 -12.11 -17.25 0.83
CA ARG A 235 -13.26 -17.01 -0.05
C ARG A 235 -12.88 -16.59 -1.47
N ARG A 236 -11.59 -16.32 -1.75
CA ARG A 236 -11.16 -15.78 -3.05
C ARG A 236 -9.69 -16.04 -3.34
N VAL A 237 -9.35 -15.99 -4.62
CA VAL A 237 -7.95 -15.96 -5.07
C VAL A 237 -7.43 -14.54 -4.94
N LYS A 238 -6.30 -14.36 -4.25
CA LYS A 238 -5.65 -13.08 -4.00
C LYS A 238 -4.60 -12.76 -5.04
N GLU A 239 -3.87 -13.76 -5.48
CA GLU A 239 -2.77 -13.62 -6.41
C GLU A 239 -2.76 -14.74 -7.43
N LEU A 240 -2.61 -14.37 -8.70
CA LEU A 240 -2.54 -15.26 -9.84
C LEU A 240 -1.23 -15.06 -10.61
N ILE A 241 -0.65 -16.16 -11.07
CA ILE A 241 0.30 -16.13 -12.18
C ILE A 241 -0.47 -16.45 -13.47
N VAL A 242 -0.44 -15.52 -14.41
CA VAL A 242 -1.08 -15.69 -15.72
C VAL A 242 -0.02 -15.74 -16.79
N GLN A 243 -0.05 -16.77 -17.62
CA GLN A 243 0.92 -16.98 -18.69
C GLN A 243 0.20 -17.35 -19.99
N LYS A 244 0.66 -16.79 -21.12
CA LYS A 244 0.21 -17.24 -22.44
C LYS A 244 0.53 -18.71 -22.63
N THR A 245 -0.49 -19.49 -22.96
CA THR A 245 -0.28 -20.90 -23.32
C THR A 245 0.52 -20.96 -24.62
N LEU A 246 1.71 -21.54 -24.59
CA LEU A 246 2.47 -21.81 -25.81
C LEU A 246 1.64 -22.78 -26.65
N SER A 247 1.15 -22.32 -27.80
CA SER A 247 0.51 -23.19 -28.76
C SER A 247 1.53 -24.23 -29.16
N GLY A 248 1.34 -25.47 -28.72
CA GLY A 248 2.19 -26.59 -29.08
C GLY A 248 2.27 -26.70 -30.61
N VAL A 249 3.47 -26.68 -31.13
CA VAL A 249 3.75 -27.11 -32.50
C VAL A 249 3.19 -28.51 -32.64
N SER A 250 2.09 -28.65 -33.38
CA SER A 250 1.55 -29.93 -33.78
C SER A 250 2.67 -30.71 -34.50
N ARG A 251 3.25 -31.70 -33.83
CA ARG A 251 4.02 -32.73 -34.52
C ARG A 251 3.01 -33.54 -35.32
N GLU A 252 2.82 -33.16 -36.58
CA GLU A 252 2.26 -34.08 -37.55
C GLU A 252 3.16 -35.33 -37.63
N GLY A 253 2.64 -36.41 -37.15
CA GLY A 253 3.23 -37.70 -37.28
C GLY A 253 3.23 -38.12 -38.75
N GLY A 254 4.41 -38.11 -39.38
CA GLY A 254 4.60 -38.82 -40.61
C GLY A 254 4.37 -40.33 -40.41
N LYS A 255 3.39 -40.85 -41.11
CA LYS A 255 3.27 -42.27 -41.38
C LYS A 255 4.36 -42.64 -42.40
N GLN A 256 5.09 -43.65 -42.11
CA GLN A 256 5.39 -44.78 -43.03
C GLN A 256 5.59 -46.04 -42.18
#